data_f45fda3c106063c6934cf33c16561330
#
_entry.id   f45fda3c106063c6934cf33c16561330
#
_cell.length_a   1.000
_cell.length_b   1.000
_cell.length_c   1.000
_cell.angle_alpha   90.00
_cell.angle_beta   90.00
_cell.angle_gamma   90.00
#
_symmetry.space_group_name_H-M   'P 1'
#
loop_
_entity.id
_entity.type
_entity.pdbx_description
1 polymer ?
#
loop_
_entity_poly.entity_id
_entity_poly.type
_entity_poly.pdbx_seq_one_letter_code
_entity_poly.pdbx_strand_id
1 'polypeptide(L)'
;PYIGSVQLLGGDIAEDIAQYFVESEQIPTACALGVLVDRDQSVRCAGGYLIQLLPGAGEDVISKVEAGVYAAGAVTKLLTANDDPEAMLRTVLSEFELEVLETAPVAYRCTCSRDRVERALLSLGADELRQMLDEQGHAELTCQFCDQVHQFSGEDLRRILELARKK
;
A
#
# COMPACT_ATOMS: atom_id res chain seq x y z
N PRO A 1 17.54 -9.57 6.95
CA PRO A 1 16.09 -9.53 7.00
C PRO A 1 15.50 -10.68 6.18
N TYR A 2 14.56 -11.42 6.73
CA TYR A 2 13.80 -12.43 6.01
C TYR A 2 12.93 -11.74 4.94
N ILE A 3 12.89 -12.30 3.73
CA ILE A 3 12.04 -11.84 2.64
C ILE A 3 11.17 -13.03 2.23
N GLY A 4 9.89 -12.98 2.59
CA GLY A 4 8.90 -13.94 2.14
C GLY A 4 8.27 -13.48 0.81
N SER A 5 7.89 -14.44 -0.04
CA SER A 5 7.14 -14.19 -1.26
C SER A 5 6.21 -15.34 -1.57
N VAL A 6 5.03 -15.04 -2.10
CA VAL A 6 4.07 -16.03 -2.60
C VAL A 6 3.64 -15.65 -4.01
N GLN A 7 3.16 -16.64 -4.76
CA GLN A 7 2.61 -16.39 -6.09
C GLN A 7 1.23 -15.73 -5.94
N LEU A 8 0.95 -14.68 -6.73
CA LEU A 8 -0.39 -14.09 -6.78
C LEU A 8 -1.39 -15.08 -7.37
N LEU A 9 -2.54 -15.26 -6.71
CA LEU A 9 -3.59 -16.17 -7.15
C LEU A 9 -4.47 -15.57 -8.23
N GLY A 10 -5.03 -14.41 -7.96
CA GLY A 10 -6.04 -13.82 -8.83
C GLY A 10 -5.86 -12.32 -9.07
N GLY A 11 -4.96 -11.67 -8.34
CA GLY A 11 -4.79 -10.23 -8.36
C GLY A 11 -5.83 -9.49 -7.51
N ASP A 12 -6.63 -10.19 -6.72
CA ASP A 12 -7.40 -9.60 -5.62
C ASP A 12 -6.46 -9.39 -4.43
N ILE A 13 -6.21 -8.12 -4.10
CA ILE A 13 -5.22 -7.74 -3.09
C ILE A 13 -5.53 -8.36 -1.72
N ALA A 14 -6.81 -8.43 -1.34
CA ALA A 14 -7.20 -8.98 -0.04
C ALA A 14 -6.93 -10.48 0.05
N GLU A 15 -7.24 -11.22 -1.02
CA GLU A 15 -7.01 -12.65 -1.12
C GLU A 15 -5.50 -12.96 -1.14
N ASP A 16 -4.74 -12.23 -1.94
CA ASP A 16 -3.28 -12.39 -2.03
C ASP A 16 -2.58 -12.09 -0.70
N ILE A 17 -3.06 -11.09 0.07
CA ILE A 17 -2.55 -10.79 1.43
C ILE A 17 -2.88 -11.93 2.40
N ALA A 18 -4.11 -12.43 2.40
CA ALA A 18 -4.51 -13.53 3.26
C ALA A 18 -3.66 -14.78 2.96
N GLN A 19 -3.47 -15.10 1.68
CA GLN A 19 -2.62 -16.21 1.25
C GLN A 19 -1.17 -16.05 1.71
N TYR A 20 -0.59 -14.84 1.57
CA TYR A 20 0.76 -14.59 2.05
C TYR A 20 0.91 -14.95 3.54
N PHE A 21 -0.02 -14.51 4.38
CA PHE A 21 0.04 -14.83 5.80
C PHE A 21 -0.12 -16.32 6.09
N VAL A 22 -1.00 -17.01 5.36
CA VAL A 22 -1.21 -18.45 5.53
C VAL A 22 0.00 -19.26 5.06
N GLU A 23 0.51 -18.99 3.85
CA GLU A 23 1.56 -19.81 3.23
C GLU A 23 2.97 -19.44 3.72
N SER A 24 3.29 -18.15 3.79
CA SER A 24 4.63 -17.67 4.16
C SER A 24 4.81 -17.56 5.68
N GLU A 25 3.83 -16.99 6.38
CA GLU A 25 3.93 -16.74 7.81
C GLU A 25 3.25 -17.82 8.67
N GLN A 26 2.47 -18.71 8.04
CA GLN A 26 1.72 -19.79 8.69
C GLN A 26 0.72 -19.27 9.75
N ILE A 27 0.17 -18.09 9.50
CA ILE A 27 -0.81 -17.44 10.36
C ILE A 27 -2.18 -17.47 9.67
N PRO A 28 -3.18 -18.21 10.21
CA PRO A 28 -4.54 -18.19 9.68
C PRO A 28 -5.09 -16.77 9.70
N THR A 29 -5.43 -16.24 8.51
CA THR A 29 -5.75 -14.83 8.33
C THR A 29 -6.98 -14.67 7.46
N ALA A 30 -7.93 -13.83 7.91
CA ALA A 30 -8.99 -13.28 7.07
C ALA A 30 -8.66 -11.82 6.73
N CYS A 31 -8.68 -11.48 5.46
CA CYS A 31 -8.46 -10.11 4.98
C CYS A 31 -9.62 -9.70 4.08
N ALA A 32 -10.17 -8.52 4.32
CA ALA A 32 -11.19 -7.95 3.45
C ALA A 32 -10.90 -6.47 3.23
N LEU A 33 -10.85 -6.07 1.97
CA LEU A 33 -10.58 -4.71 1.53
C LEU A 33 -11.73 -4.21 0.65
N GLY A 34 -11.94 -2.91 0.62
CA GLY A 34 -12.97 -2.32 -0.23
C GLY A 34 -12.71 -0.86 -0.53
N VAL A 35 -12.97 -0.46 -1.77
CA VAL A 35 -12.94 0.92 -2.23
C VAL A 35 -14.25 1.21 -2.95
N LEU A 36 -14.91 2.28 -2.59
CA LEU A 36 -16.06 2.81 -3.30
C LEU A 36 -15.67 4.09 -4.01
N VAL A 37 -15.75 4.06 -5.34
CA VAL A 37 -15.42 5.18 -6.21
C VAL A 37 -16.72 5.81 -6.73
N ASP A 38 -16.80 7.13 -6.69
CA ASP A 38 -17.95 7.88 -7.21
C ASP A 38 -17.84 8.09 -8.73
N ARG A 39 -18.88 8.61 -9.36
CA ARG A 39 -18.96 8.82 -10.82
C ARG A 39 -17.90 9.76 -11.38
N ASP A 40 -17.45 10.70 -10.56
CA ASP A 40 -16.37 11.65 -10.89
C ASP A 40 -14.97 11.07 -10.66
N GLN A 41 -14.86 9.75 -10.38
CA GLN A 41 -13.63 9.03 -10.06
C GLN A 41 -12.98 9.38 -8.72
N SER A 42 -13.64 10.18 -7.89
CA SER A 42 -13.19 10.40 -6.51
C SER A 42 -13.46 9.16 -5.64
N VAL A 43 -12.57 8.90 -4.68
CA VAL A 43 -12.75 7.83 -3.70
C VAL A 43 -13.69 8.33 -2.62
N ARG A 44 -14.88 7.70 -2.52
CA ARG A 44 -15.88 8.01 -1.50
C ARG A 44 -15.55 7.40 -0.15
N CYS A 45 -15.12 6.14 -0.15
CA CYS A 45 -14.58 5.46 1.02
C CYS A 45 -13.60 4.37 0.59
N ALA A 46 -12.60 4.12 1.42
CA ALA A 46 -11.64 3.03 1.24
C ALA A 46 -11.21 2.53 2.61
N GLY A 47 -11.10 1.22 2.76
CA GLY A 47 -10.67 0.62 4.01
C GLY A 47 -10.77 -0.88 3.99
N GLY A 48 -10.58 -1.49 5.16
CA GLY A 48 -10.63 -2.92 5.30
C GLY A 48 -10.28 -3.36 6.70
N TYR A 49 -10.22 -4.67 6.87
CA TYR A 49 -9.76 -5.30 8.09
C TYR A 49 -8.89 -6.50 7.79
N LEU A 50 -8.05 -6.84 8.75
CA LEU A 50 -7.24 -8.03 8.76
C LEU A 50 -7.40 -8.66 10.13
N ILE A 51 -7.84 -9.93 10.17
CA ILE A 51 -8.09 -10.70 11.39
C ILE A 51 -7.16 -11.91 11.37
N GLN A 52 -6.38 -12.07 12.41
CA GLN A 52 -5.46 -13.18 12.57
C GLN A 52 -5.79 -13.99 13.81
N LEU A 53 -5.80 -15.29 13.66
CA LEU A 53 -5.98 -16.20 14.78
C LEU A 53 -4.66 -16.35 15.54
N LEU A 54 -4.74 -16.24 16.87
CA LEU A 54 -3.58 -16.53 17.70
C LEU A 54 -3.30 -18.05 17.75
N PRO A 55 -2.04 -18.45 17.95
CA PRO A 55 -1.70 -19.86 18.08
C PRO A 55 -2.50 -20.55 19.18
N GLY A 56 -3.12 -21.67 18.84
CA GLY A 56 -3.96 -22.45 19.77
C GLY A 56 -5.42 -21.99 19.86
N ALA A 57 -5.88 -21.11 18.99
CA ALA A 57 -7.31 -20.79 18.87
C ALA A 57 -8.14 -22.06 18.61
N GLY A 58 -9.21 -22.27 19.39
CA GLY A 58 -10.10 -23.42 19.25
C GLY A 58 -11.02 -23.33 18.03
N GLU A 59 -11.57 -24.46 17.60
CA GLU A 59 -12.50 -24.55 16.48
C GLU A 59 -13.75 -23.65 16.65
N ASP A 60 -14.19 -23.44 17.89
CA ASP A 60 -15.30 -22.54 18.21
C ASP A 60 -14.97 -21.06 17.89
N VAL A 61 -13.73 -20.64 18.14
CA VAL A 61 -13.24 -19.30 17.81
C VAL A 61 -13.17 -19.13 16.29
N ILE A 62 -12.63 -20.12 15.59
CA ILE A 62 -12.52 -20.13 14.14
C ILE A 62 -13.91 -19.96 13.51
N SER A 63 -14.86 -20.81 13.93
CA SER A 63 -16.23 -20.82 13.41
C SER A 63 -16.95 -19.47 13.66
N LYS A 64 -16.74 -18.85 14.82
CA LYS A 64 -17.31 -17.53 15.12
C LYS A 64 -16.72 -16.43 14.24
N VAL A 65 -15.40 -16.42 14.00
CA VAL A 65 -14.75 -15.47 13.12
C VAL A 65 -15.27 -15.63 11.70
N GLU A 66 -15.32 -16.85 11.18
CA GLU A 66 -15.84 -17.14 9.84
C GLU A 66 -17.30 -16.68 9.67
N ALA A 67 -18.14 -16.99 10.64
CA ALA A 67 -19.55 -16.57 10.65
C ALA A 67 -19.68 -15.05 10.67
N GLY A 68 -18.87 -14.34 11.46
CA GLY A 68 -18.86 -12.89 11.55
C GLY A 68 -18.39 -12.24 10.25
N VAL A 69 -17.30 -12.72 9.66
CA VAL A 69 -16.80 -12.26 8.35
C VAL A 69 -17.85 -12.45 7.26
N TYR A 70 -18.48 -13.62 7.22
CA TYR A 70 -19.54 -13.91 6.23
C TYR A 70 -20.77 -13.01 6.43
N ALA A 71 -21.22 -12.81 7.65
CA ALA A 71 -22.38 -11.98 7.97
C ALA A 71 -22.15 -10.49 7.71
N ALA A 72 -20.94 -10.01 7.93
CA ALA A 72 -20.56 -8.60 7.69
C ALA A 72 -20.66 -8.20 6.21
N GLY A 73 -20.40 -9.13 5.28
CA GLY A 73 -20.50 -8.91 3.85
C GLY A 73 -19.46 -7.91 3.32
N ALA A 74 -19.86 -7.08 2.37
CA ALA A 74 -18.93 -6.18 1.70
C ALA A 74 -18.44 -5.04 2.60
N VAL A 75 -17.13 -4.85 2.67
CA VAL A 75 -16.45 -3.77 3.42
C VAL A 75 -16.99 -2.38 3.06
N THR A 76 -17.25 -2.12 1.79
CA THR A 76 -17.77 -0.84 1.32
C THR A 76 -19.13 -0.48 1.92
N LYS A 77 -19.97 -1.48 2.24
CA LYS A 77 -21.24 -1.26 2.94
C LYS A 77 -21.01 -0.86 4.39
N LEU A 78 -20.05 -1.52 5.07
CA LEU A 78 -19.70 -1.20 6.45
C LEU A 78 -19.16 0.23 6.55
N LEU A 79 -18.21 0.60 5.68
CA LEU A 79 -17.62 1.94 5.62
C LEU A 79 -18.64 3.04 5.27
N THR A 80 -19.58 2.73 4.38
CA THR A 80 -20.65 3.72 4.02
C THR A 80 -21.63 3.92 5.17
N ALA A 81 -21.87 2.92 5.99
CA ALA A 81 -22.76 3.00 7.13
C ALA A 81 -22.12 3.76 8.31
N ASN A 82 -20.84 3.58 8.53
CA ASN A 82 -20.08 4.26 9.58
C ASN A 82 -18.60 4.32 9.20
N ASP A 83 -18.04 5.53 9.15
CA ASP A 83 -16.62 5.79 8.83
C ASP A 83 -15.73 5.63 10.09
N ASP A 84 -16.02 4.61 10.89
CA ASP A 84 -15.29 4.28 12.10
C ASP A 84 -14.76 2.84 12.01
N PRO A 85 -13.42 2.65 11.97
CA PRO A 85 -12.81 1.32 11.94
C PRO A 85 -13.19 0.43 13.12
N GLU A 86 -13.36 1.01 14.31
CA GLU A 86 -13.77 0.25 15.49
C GLU A 86 -15.20 -0.29 15.34
N ALA A 87 -16.14 0.52 14.86
CA ALA A 87 -17.51 0.09 14.61
C ALA A 87 -17.59 -1.01 13.55
N MET A 88 -16.71 -0.96 12.53
CA MET A 88 -16.60 -2.03 11.54
C MET A 88 -16.13 -3.33 12.19
N LEU A 89 -15.06 -3.30 13.01
CA LEU A 89 -14.55 -4.49 13.71
C LEU A 89 -15.57 -5.05 14.69
N ARG A 90 -16.32 -4.21 15.42
CA ARG A 90 -17.41 -4.66 16.33
C ARG A 90 -18.55 -5.34 15.57
N THR A 91 -18.77 -4.97 14.32
CA THR A 91 -19.76 -5.63 13.45
C THR A 91 -19.26 -7.00 13.01
N VAL A 92 -18.03 -7.07 12.53
CA VAL A 92 -17.40 -8.32 12.03
C VAL A 92 -17.19 -9.31 13.17
N LEU A 93 -16.76 -8.84 14.34
CA LEU A 93 -16.43 -9.65 15.51
C LEU A 93 -17.48 -9.50 16.63
N SER A 94 -18.78 -9.47 16.26
CA SER A 94 -19.89 -9.25 17.19
C SER A 94 -20.00 -10.28 18.32
N GLU A 95 -19.46 -11.49 18.11
CA GLU A 95 -19.41 -12.56 19.12
C GLU A 95 -18.23 -12.44 20.10
N PHE A 96 -17.40 -11.39 19.95
CA PHE A 96 -16.19 -11.18 20.73
C PHE A 96 -16.23 -9.87 21.51
N GLU A 97 -15.59 -9.85 22.67
CA GLU A 97 -15.26 -8.62 23.37
C GLU A 97 -13.98 -8.02 22.77
N LEU A 98 -14.06 -6.78 22.27
CA LEU A 98 -12.93 -6.11 21.62
C LEU A 98 -12.28 -5.10 22.54
N GLU A 99 -10.96 -5.19 22.63
CA GLU A 99 -10.10 -4.18 23.25
C GLU A 99 -9.29 -3.44 22.18
N VAL A 100 -9.41 -2.11 22.12
CA VAL A 100 -8.62 -1.25 21.21
C VAL A 100 -7.27 -0.99 21.85
N LEU A 101 -6.21 -1.57 21.31
CA LEU A 101 -4.85 -1.41 21.84
C LEU A 101 -4.19 -0.13 21.33
N GLU A 102 -4.40 0.23 20.06
CA GLU A 102 -3.78 1.38 19.44
C GLU A 102 -4.67 1.96 18.34
N THR A 103 -4.65 3.28 18.21
CA THR A 103 -5.25 4.01 17.08
C THR A 103 -4.25 5.01 16.55
N ALA A 104 -3.97 4.96 15.24
CA ALA A 104 -3.03 5.85 14.58
C ALA A 104 -3.67 6.51 13.35
N PRO A 105 -3.40 7.80 13.09
CA PRO A 105 -3.85 8.46 11.87
C PRO A 105 -3.12 7.88 10.66
N VAL A 106 -3.85 7.65 9.57
CA VAL A 106 -3.30 7.21 8.29
C VAL A 106 -3.57 8.24 7.21
N ALA A 107 -2.68 8.33 6.23
CA ALA A 107 -2.85 9.21 5.09
C ALA A 107 -2.22 8.61 3.83
N TYR A 108 -2.89 8.81 2.70
CA TYR A 108 -2.29 8.54 1.40
C TYR A 108 -1.27 9.63 1.09
N ARG A 109 0.01 9.32 1.23
CA ARG A 109 1.08 10.30 1.08
C ARG A 109 2.23 9.73 0.25
N CYS A 110 2.53 10.40 -0.84
CA CYS A 110 3.74 10.10 -1.59
C CYS A 110 4.99 10.56 -0.85
N THR A 111 6.00 9.72 -0.86
CA THR A 111 7.34 10.03 -0.30
C THR A 111 8.33 10.50 -1.36
N CYS A 112 7.86 10.81 -2.59
CA CYS A 112 8.74 11.35 -3.61
C CYS A 112 9.24 12.74 -3.19
N SER A 113 10.46 13.05 -3.59
CA SER A 113 11.06 14.36 -3.42
C SER A 113 12.03 14.61 -4.57
N ARG A 114 12.33 15.90 -4.83
CA ARG A 114 13.33 16.26 -5.84
C ARG A 114 14.67 15.54 -5.60
N ASP A 115 15.12 15.48 -4.34
CA ASP A 115 16.37 14.81 -3.98
C ASP A 115 16.36 13.30 -4.24
N ARG A 116 15.20 12.65 -4.08
CA ARG A 116 15.06 11.22 -4.38
C ARG A 116 15.12 10.97 -5.89
N VAL A 117 14.49 11.83 -6.68
CA VAL A 117 14.52 11.77 -8.14
C VAL A 117 15.93 12.11 -8.66
N GLU A 118 16.62 13.09 -8.05
CA GLU A 118 18.00 13.42 -8.37
C GLU A 118 18.95 12.23 -8.14
N ARG A 119 18.77 11.50 -7.04
CA ARG A 119 19.53 10.26 -6.81
C ARG A 119 19.23 9.17 -7.84
N ALA A 120 18.00 9.09 -8.33
CA ALA A 120 17.65 8.18 -9.41
C ALA A 120 18.36 8.57 -10.72
N LEU A 121 18.37 9.86 -11.07
CA LEU A 121 19.15 10.37 -12.21
C LEU A 121 20.65 10.04 -12.06
N LEU A 122 21.20 10.27 -10.87
CA LEU A 122 22.61 9.97 -10.59
C LEU A 122 22.94 8.47 -10.80
N SER A 123 21.98 7.58 -10.59
CA SER A 123 22.17 6.14 -10.76
C SER A 123 22.20 5.67 -12.22
N LEU A 124 21.79 6.51 -13.18
CA LEU A 124 21.89 6.21 -14.61
C LEU A 124 23.35 6.21 -15.09
N GLY A 125 24.23 6.95 -14.40
CA GLY A 125 25.64 7.06 -14.76
C GLY A 125 25.95 8.27 -15.64
N ALA A 126 27.26 8.52 -15.80
CA ALA A 126 27.73 9.74 -16.46
C ALA A 126 27.41 9.81 -17.96
N ASP A 127 27.40 8.66 -18.64
CA ASP A 127 27.22 8.61 -20.10
C ASP A 127 25.76 8.92 -20.48
N GLU A 128 24.80 8.33 -19.80
CA GLU A 128 23.36 8.60 -20.00
C GLU A 128 23.01 10.05 -19.64
N LEU A 129 23.53 10.57 -18.53
CA LEU A 129 23.34 11.96 -18.14
C LEU A 129 23.91 12.93 -19.14
N ARG A 130 25.04 12.60 -19.78
CA ARG A 130 25.63 13.42 -20.85
C ARG A 130 24.75 13.42 -22.09
N GLN A 131 24.28 12.23 -22.50
CA GLN A 131 23.40 12.08 -23.64
C GLN A 131 22.12 12.92 -23.44
N MET A 132 21.47 12.82 -22.27
CA MET A 132 20.28 13.63 -21.94
C MET A 132 20.57 15.14 -22.02
N LEU A 133 21.73 15.57 -21.52
CA LEU A 133 22.13 16.96 -21.57
C LEU A 133 22.36 17.45 -23.01
N ASP A 134 23.01 16.65 -23.84
CA ASP A 134 23.37 16.99 -25.21
C ASP A 134 22.14 16.97 -26.15
N GLU A 135 21.21 16.02 -25.97
CA GLU A 135 20.04 15.84 -26.82
C GLU A 135 18.87 16.75 -26.43
N GLN A 136 18.60 16.91 -25.14
CA GLN A 136 17.39 17.57 -24.65
C GLN A 136 17.69 18.85 -23.86
N GLY A 137 18.85 18.95 -23.24
CA GLY A 137 19.24 20.07 -22.40
C GLY A 137 18.49 20.19 -21.07
N HIS A 138 17.54 19.32 -20.80
CA HIS A 138 16.74 19.25 -19.58
C HIS A 138 16.23 17.83 -19.36
N ALA A 139 15.71 17.54 -18.16
CA ALA A 139 15.00 16.29 -17.89
C ALA A 139 13.71 16.56 -17.14
N GLU A 140 12.68 15.79 -17.45
CA GLU A 140 11.41 15.80 -16.77
C GLU A 140 11.08 14.38 -16.34
N LEU A 141 10.80 14.18 -15.03
CA LEU A 141 10.46 12.89 -14.47
C LEU A 141 9.14 13.00 -13.70
N THR A 142 8.18 12.19 -14.09
CA THR A 142 6.89 12.11 -13.44
C THR A 142 6.89 10.98 -12.43
N CYS A 143 6.47 11.27 -11.20
CA CYS A 143 6.30 10.24 -10.17
C CYS A 143 5.09 9.36 -10.51
N GLN A 144 5.29 8.07 -10.71
CA GLN A 144 4.22 7.12 -11.04
C GLN A 144 3.20 6.89 -9.91
N PHE A 145 3.50 7.36 -8.69
CA PHE A 145 2.61 7.20 -7.55
C PHE A 145 1.67 8.40 -7.33
N CYS A 146 2.13 9.64 -7.59
CA CYS A 146 1.35 10.85 -7.31
C CYS A 146 1.32 11.85 -8.48
N ASP A 147 1.83 11.46 -9.64
CA ASP A 147 1.89 12.24 -10.88
C ASP A 147 2.63 13.59 -10.76
N GLN A 148 3.33 13.81 -9.64
CA GLN A 148 4.14 15.02 -9.48
C GLN A 148 5.28 15.01 -10.48
N VAL A 149 5.38 16.10 -11.24
CA VAL A 149 6.43 16.32 -12.23
C VAL A 149 7.62 17.02 -11.57
N HIS A 150 8.80 16.42 -11.71
CA HIS A 150 10.08 16.97 -11.27
C HIS A 150 10.90 17.37 -12.49
N GLN A 151 11.15 18.68 -12.63
CA GLN A 151 11.92 19.22 -13.73
C GLN A 151 13.36 19.51 -13.30
N PHE A 152 14.31 19.18 -14.17
CA PHE A 152 15.74 19.41 -14.02
C PHE A 152 16.24 20.19 -15.23
N SER A 153 16.78 21.37 -14.97
CA SER A 153 17.40 22.20 -15.99
C SER A 153 18.73 21.62 -16.49
N GLY A 154 19.25 22.12 -17.59
CA GLY A 154 20.58 21.75 -18.05
C GLY A 154 21.69 22.07 -17.05
N GLU A 155 21.49 23.05 -16.19
CA GLU A 155 22.40 23.37 -15.08
C GLU A 155 22.35 22.30 -13.98
N ASP A 156 21.15 21.83 -13.62
CA ASP A 156 20.98 20.72 -12.70
C ASP A 156 21.64 19.45 -13.23
N LEU A 157 21.42 19.14 -14.51
CA LEU A 157 22.02 17.96 -15.15
C LEU A 157 23.55 18.02 -15.17
N ARG A 158 24.15 19.20 -15.43
CA ARG A 158 25.61 19.36 -15.34
C ARG A 158 26.12 19.09 -13.93
N ARG A 159 25.46 19.61 -12.91
CA ARG A 159 25.81 19.39 -11.51
C ARG A 159 25.72 17.90 -11.15
N ILE A 160 24.65 17.22 -11.55
CA ILE A 160 24.47 15.79 -11.32
C ILE A 160 25.54 14.97 -12.06
N LEU A 161 25.88 15.32 -13.30
CA LEU A 161 26.92 14.70 -14.08
C LEU A 161 28.31 14.80 -13.42
N GLU A 162 28.62 15.95 -12.82
CA GLU A 162 29.86 16.11 -12.06
C GLU A 162 29.93 15.20 -10.83
N LEU A 163 28.80 14.99 -10.16
CA LEU A 163 28.71 14.06 -9.04
C LEU A 163 28.83 12.59 -9.48
N ALA A 164 28.26 12.23 -10.64
CA ALA A 164 28.35 10.90 -11.21
C ALA A 164 29.80 10.50 -11.59
N ARG A 165 30.62 11.47 -12.01
CA ARG A 165 32.04 11.24 -12.36
C ARG A 165 32.97 11.03 -11.17
N LYS A 166 32.54 11.40 -9.96
CA LYS A 166 33.32 11.28 -8.73
C LYS A 166 33.07 9.97 -7.98
N LYS A 167 32.13 9.17 -8.44
CA LYS A 167 31.83 7.82 -7.93
C LYS A 167 32.54 6.75 -8.74
#